data_935c2fe35984cb445b8f8afa0b9e65d2
#
_entry.id   935c2fe35984cb445b8f8afa0b9e65d2
#
_cell.length_a   1.000
_cell.length_b   1.000
_cell.length_c   1.000
_cell.angle_alpha   90.00
_cell.angle_beta   90.00
_cell.angle_gamma   90.00
#
_symmetry.space_group_name_H-M   'P 1'
#
loop_
_entity.id
_entity.type
_entity.pdbx_description
1 polymer ?
#
loop_
_entity_poly.entity_id
_entity_poly.type
_entity_poly.pdbx_seq_one_letter_code
_entity_poly.pdbx_strand_id
1 'polypeptide(L)'
;MSDQTNPVTFVLIARIPAEGVDSFRAYEDAVLPLLPEFNGCLERRLRNPDGTIEMHIVSFASDADFQNYRNDPRRTAQARLLEQSSAKLELLPMANV
;
A
#
# COMPACT_ATOMS: atom_id res chain seq x y z
N MET A 1 31.64 -1.55 2.95
CA MET A 1 30.86 -1.17 2.94
C MET A 1 29.71 -1.62 3.11
N SER A 2 29.24 -1.40 3.32
CA SER A 2 28.31 -2.10 3.48
C SER A 2 27.13 -1.67 3.01
N ASP A 3 26.56 -2.26 2.37
CA ASP A 3 25.38 -2.00 1.97
C ASP A 3 24.45 -2.15 2.98
N GLN A 4 24.32 -1.27 3.74
CA GLN A 4 23.38 -1.30 4.71
C GLN A 4 22.06 -0.99 4.14
N THR A 5 21.24 -1.93 3.87
CA THR A 5 19.88 -1.67 3.57
C THR A 5 19.17 -1.48 4.88
N ASN A 6 18.56 -0.35 5.05
CA ASN A 6 17.74 -0.05 6.21
C ASN A 6 16.29 -0.36 5.87
N PRO A 7 15.64 -1.27 6.59
CA PRO A 7 14.21 -1.53 6.38
C PRO A 7 13.39 -0.26 6.60
N VAL A 8 12.33 -0.13 5.82
CA VAL A 8 11.40 0.99 5.95
C VAL A 8 10.00 0.46 6.24
N THR A 9 9.26 1.19 7.03
CA THR A 9 7.89 0.83 7.40
C THR A 9 6.98 2.01 7.17
N PHE A 10 5.81 1.73 6.60
CA PHE A 10 4.80 2.75 6.35
C PHE A 10 3.47 2.32 6.93
N VAL A 11 2.71 3.31 7.39
CA VAL A 11 1.29 3.13 7.69
C VAL A 11 0.52 3.83 6.59
N LEU A 12 -0.35 3.10 5.92
CA LEU A 12 -1.25 3.66 4.93
C LEU A 12 -2.63 3.75 5.55
N ILE A 13 -3.25 4.92 5.49
CA ILE A 13 -4.64 5.09 5.90
C ILE A 13 -5.42 5.46 4.64
N ALA A 14 -6.45 4.68 4.34
CA ALA A 14 -7.32 4.92 3.20
C ALA A 14 -8.71 5.27 3.70
N ARG A 15 -9.24 6.40 3.25
CA ARG A 15 -10.63 6.79 3.52
C ARG A 15 -11.38 6.71 2.21
N ILE A 16 -12.40 5.85 2.17
CA ILE A 16 -13.03 5.41 0.93
C ILE A 16 -14.51 5.72 0.99
N PRO A 17 -15.06 6.50 0.04
CA PRO A 17 -16.50 6.69 -0.03
C PRO A 17 -17.21 5.34 -0.16
N ALA A 18 -18.42 5.25 0.38
CA ALA A 18 -19.15 3.97 0.37
C ALA A 18 -19.28 3.38 -1.03
N GLU A 19 -19.54 4.21 -2.02
CA GLU A 19 -19.70 3.76 -3.40
C GLU A 19 -18.37 3.40 -4.06
N GLY A 20 -17.25 3.72 -3.45
CA GLY A 20 -15.93 3.42 -3.98
C GLY A 20 -15.28 2.17 -3.40
N VAL A 21 -15.92 1.52 -2.43
CA VAL A 21 -15.32 0.40 -1.71
C VAL A 21 -14.95 -0.75 -2.64
N ASP A 22 -15.84 -1.11 -3.58
CA ASP A 22 -15.57 -2.23 -4.48
C ASP A 22 -14.38 -1.94 -5.40
N SER A 23 -14.30 -0.72 -5.94
CA SER A 23 -13.18 -0.32 -6.80
C SER A 23 -11.86 -0.30 -6.02
N PHE A 24 -11.91 0.18 -4.78
CA PHE A 24 -10.71 0.21 -3.93
C PHE A 24 -10.21 -1.21 -3.65
N ARG A 25 -11.11 -2.13 -3.32
CA ARG A 25 -10.74 -3.52 -3.04
C ARG A 25 -10.18 -4.20 -4.28
N ALA A 26 -10.77 -3.93 -5.46
CA ALA A 26 -10.24 -4.47 -6.71
C ALA A 26 -8.81 -3.98 -6.96
N TYR A 27 -8.54 -2.70 -6.68
CA TYR A 27 -7.20 -2.15 -6.81
C TYR A 27 -6.23 -2.88 -5.86
N GLU A 28 -6.59 -3.01 -4.59
CA GLU A 28 -5.71 -3.66 -3.61
C GLU A 28 -5.49 -5.13 -3.95
N ASP A 29 -6.52 -5.83 -4.43
CA ASP A 29 -6.39 -7.23 -4.82
C ASP A 29 -5.42 -7.40 -5.99
N ALA A 30 -5.29 -6.39 -6.83
CA ALA A 30 -4.38 -6.43 -7.97
C ALA A 30 -2.94 -6.08 -7.57
N VAL A 31 -2.74 -5.18 -6.60
CA VAL A 31 -1.40 -4.65 -6.31
C VAL A 31 -0.74 -5.27 -5.08
N LEU A 32 -1.49 -5.64 -4.05
CA LEU A 32 -0.90 -6.23 -2.85
C LEU A 32 -0.12 -7.52 -3.13
N PRO A 33 -0.56 -8.41 -4.04
CA PRO A 33 0.21 -9.61 -4.34
C PRO A 33 1.59 -9.36 -4.94
N LEU A 34 1.86 -8.13 -5.39
CA LEU A 34 3.17 -7.78 -5.95
C LEU A 34 4.22 -7.53 -4.86
N LEU A 35 3.80 -7.27 -3.62
CA LEU A 35 4.71 -6.91 -2.54
C LEU A 35 5.90 -7.85 -2.37
N PRO A 36 5.72 -9.19 -2.35
CA PRO A 36 6.88 -10.08 -2.15
C PRO A 36 7.95 -9.95 -3.24
N GLU A 37 7.57 -9.53 -4.46
CA GLU A 37 8.54 -9.38 -5.55
C GLU A 37 9.47 -8.21 -5.30
N PHE A 38 9.13 -7.32 -4.36
CA PHE A 38 9.90 -6.12 -4.04
C PHE A 38 10.40 -6.16 -2.60
N ASN A 39 10.55 -7.35 -2.03
CA ASN A 39 10.97 -7.53 -0.64
C ASN A 39 10.05 -6.76 0.31
N GLY A 40 8.78 -6.71 -0.04
CA GLY A 40 7.75 -6.04 0.75
C GLY A 40 6.90 -7.05 1.51
N CYS A 41 6.35 -6.59 2.63
CA CYS A 41 5.50 -7.42 3.47
C CYS A 41 4.33 -6.58 3.97
N LEU A 42 3.11 -7.10 3.78
CA LEU A 42 1.93 -6.52 4.39
C LEU A 42 1.86 -7.07 5.81
N GLU A 43 2.34 -6.30 6.78
CA GLU A 43 2.44 -6.73 8.16
C GLU A 43 1.05 -6.85 8.79
N ARG A 44 0.16 -5.93 8.46
CA ARG A 44 -1.17 -5.93 9.01
C ARG A 44 -2.11 -5.17 8.08
N ARG A 45 -3.33 -5.63 7.97
CA ARG A 45 -4.40 -4.97 7.23
C ARG A 45 -5.64 -4.95 8.11
N LEU A 46 -6.13 -3.75 8.40
CA LEU A 46 -7.31 -3.55 9.23
C LEU A 46 -8.36 -2.80 8.44
N ARG A 47 -9.61 -3.06 8.74
CA ARG A 47 -10.74 -2.43 8.05
C ARG A 47 -11.83 -2.17 9.08
N ASN A 48 -12.45 -0.99 9.02
CA ASN A 48 -13.58 -0.70 9.90
C ASN A 48 -14.84 -1.46 9.43
N PRO A 49 -15.90 -1.50 10.26
CA PRO A 49 -17.05 -2.38 9.95
C PRO A 49 -17.74 -2.14 8.61
N ASP A 50 -17.85 -0.90 8.15
CA ASP A 50 -18.52 -0.62 6.88
C ASP A 50 -17.55 -0.57 5.68
N GLY A 51 -16.27 -0.80 5.90
CA GLY A 51 -15.30 -0.86 4.80
C GLY A 51 -14.84 0.48 4.27
N THR A 52 -15.25 1.59 4.89
CA THR A 52 -14.90 2.93 4.40
C THR A 52 -13.55 3.42 4.89
N ILE A 53 -12.91 2.69 5.80
CA ILE A 53 -11.55 3.00 6.24
C ILE A 53 -10.74 1.70 6.25
N GLU A 54 -9.56 1.74 5.63
CA GLU A 54 -8.57 0.66 5.76
C GLU A 54 -7.27 1.24 6.24
N MET A 55 -6.56 0.46 7.03
CA MET A 55 -5.22 0.80 7.46
C MET A 55 -4.31 -0.37 7.14
N HIS A 56 -3.19 -0.08 6.50
CA HIS A 56 -2.17 -1.10 6.20
C HIS A 56 -0.87 -0.73 6.89
N ILE A 57 -0.20 -1.72 7.46
CA ILE A 57 1.18 -1.57 7.89
C ILE A 57 2.01 -2.40 6.92
N VAL A 58 2.90 -1.73 6.19
CA VAL A 58 3.67 -2.33 5.12
C VAL A 58 5.14 -2.05 5.35
N SER A 59 5.98 -3.05 5.20
CA SER A 59 7.42 -2.87 5.32
C SER A 59 8.14 -3.34 4.07
N PHE A 60 9.31 -2.77 3.83
CA PHE A 60 10.18 -3.16 2.72
C PHE A 60 11.61 -3.29 3.26
N ALA A 61 12.41 -4.14 2.62
CA ALA A 61 13.79 -4.31 3.03
C ALA A 61 14.61 -3.03 2.87
N SER A 62 14.20 -2.15 1.95
CA SER A 62 14.89 -0.87 1.73
C SER A 62 13.94 0.14 1.10
N ASP A 63 14.32 1.41 1.14
CA ASP A 63 13.57 2.45 0.45
C ASP A 63 13.58 2.23 -1.07
N ALA A 64 14.69 1.72 -1.61
CA ALA A 64 14.76 1.42 -3.04
C ALA A 64 13.70 0.39 -3.45
N ASP A 65 13.48 -0.63 -2.62
CA ASP A 65 12.45 -1.63 -2.87
C ASP A 65 11.06 -0.99 -2.87
N PHE A 66 10.80 -0.08 -1.92
CA PHE A 66 9.55 0.66 -1.89
C PHE A 66 9.36 1.48 -3.15
N GLN A 67 10.39 2.21 -3.59
CA GLN A 67 10.29 3.04 -4.80
C GLN A 67 10.04 2.17 -6.04
N ASN A 68 10.68 1.02 -6.13
CA ASN A 68 10.48 0.10 -7.24
C ASN A 68 9.05 -0.45 -7.24
N TYR A 69 8.51 -0.77 -6.07
CA TYR A 69 7.13 -1.23 -5.94
C TYR A 69 6.14 -0.13 -6.39
N ARG A 70 6.30 1.09 -5.87
CA ARG A 70 5.33 2.16 -6.17
C ARG A 70 5.34 2.54 -7.65
N ASN A 71 6.47 2.35 -8.33
CA ASN A 71 6.63 2.74 -9.74
C ASN A 71 6.45 1.57 -10.71
N ASP A 72 6.10 0.38 -10.23
CA ASP A 72 5.94 -0.78 -11.10
C ASP A 72 4.77 -0.55 -12.08
N PRO A 73 4.97 -0.84 -13.39
CA PRO A 73 3.92 -0.64 -14.39
C PRO A 73 2.62 -1.38 -14.10
N ARG A 74 2.69 -2.52 -13.40
CA ARG A 74 1.48 -3.28 -13.05
C ARG A 74 0.62 -2.51 -12.05
N ARG A 75 1.25 -1.70 -11.18
CA ARG A 75 0.52 -0.82 -10.27
C ARG A 75 -0.10 0.36 -11.02
N THR A 76 0.70 1.00 -11.87
CA THR A 76 0.19 2.14 -12.65
C THR A 76 -0.95 1.71 -13.58
N ALA A 77 -0.91 0.49 -14.09
CA ALA A 77 -1.99 -0.02 -14.94
C ALA A 77 -3.32 -0.13 -14.19
N GLN A 78 -3.30 -0.21 -12.86
CA GLN A 78 -4.50 -0.30 -12.05
C GLN A 78 -4.94 1.04 -11.46
N ALA A 79 -4.21 2.12 -11.74
CA ALA A 79 -4.45 3.41 -11.13
C ALA A 79 -5.89 3.90 -11.30
N ARG A 80 -6.53 3.57 -12.43
CA ARG A 80 -7.91 4.00 -12.67
C ARG A 80 -8.89 3.44 -11.65
N LEU A 81 -8.62 2.23 -11.12
CA LEU A 81 -9.49 1.65 -10.09
C LEU A 81 -9.41 2.49 -8.81
N LEU A 82 -8.21 2.94 -8.47
CA LEU A 82 -8.01 3.79 -7.31
C LEU A 82 -8.72 5.13 -7.52
N GLU A 83 -8.60 5.72 -8.71
CA GLU A 83 -9.30 6.96 -9.03
C GLU A 83 -10.81 6.79 -8.96
N GLN A 84 -11.34 5.70 -9.52
CA GLN A 84 -12.77 5.41 -9.48
C GLN A 84 -13.28 5.28 -8.05
N SER A 85 -12.44 4.81 -7.15
CA SER A 85 -12.83 4.64 -5.74
C SER A 85 -13.02 5.98 -5.04
N SER A 86 -12.40 7.04 -5.53
CA SER A 86 -12.32 8.34 -4.85
C SER A 86 -11.71 8.25 -3.46
N ALA A 87 -10.94 7.20 -3.19
CA ALA A 87 -10.30 7.03 -1.90
C ALA A 87 -9.24 8.10 -1.68
N LYS A 88 -9.16 8.57 -0.45
CA LYS A 88 -8.11 9.49 -0.03
C LYS A 88 -7.09 8.70 0.77
N LEU A 89 -5.84 8.74 0.32
CA LEU A 89 -4.77 7.96 0.91
C LEU A 89 -3.81 8.86 1.67
N GLU A 90 -3.35 8.34 2.81
CA GLU A 90 -2.35 9.02 3.61
C GLU A 90 -1.27 7.98 3.88
N LEU A 91 -0.05 8.25 3.46
CA LEU A 91 1.07 7.34 3.64
C LEU A 91 2.05 7.96 4.63
N LEU A 92 2.27 7.29 5.75
CA LEU A 92 3.07 7.81 6.83
C LEU A 92 4.31 6.93 7.06
N PRO A 93 5.53 7.47 6.86
CA PRO A 93 6.72 6.71 7.24
C PRO A 93 6.81 6.60 8.75
N MET A 94 7.14 5.41 9.23
CA MET A 94 7.17 5.12 10.65
C MET A 94 8.46 4.38 10.99
N ALA A 95 8.87 4.47 12.24
CA ALA A 95 10.04 3.76 12.74
C ALA A 95 9.70 3.12 14.08
N ASN A 96 10.41 2.04 14.41
CA ASN A 96 10.28 1.43 15.72
C ASN A 96 10.83 2.37 16.78
N VAL A 97 10.19 2.35 17.92
CA VAL A 97 10.59 3.23 19.03
C VAL A 97 11.32 2.44 20.09
#